data_8689bf639b511b54e5397ff5238aaab4
#
_entry.id   8689bf639b511b54e5397ff5238aaab4
#
_cell.length_a   1.000
_cell.length_b   1.000
_cell.length_c   1.000
_cell.angle_alpha   90.00
_cell.angle_beta   90.00
_cell.angle_gamma   90.00
#
_symmetry.space_group_name_H-M   'P 1'
#
loop_
_entity.id
_entity.type
_entity.pdbx_description
1 polymer ?
#
loop_
_entity_poly.entity_id
_entity_poly.type
_entity_poly.pdbx_seq_one_letter_code
_entity_poly.pdbx_strand_id
1 'polypeptide(L)'
;MTEKCDTKQEILKTALKLFSAKGYESTSVAEIADAVGIRKASLYSRFTSKKVILDELVQAGLVHYNRHSIFANADWDDPTFISNIQNITPDEAQQMITGHIRYILHDPRISSSRKMLTIEQFQNKELSALLTKQNYTDVMRYFTGLMRFLIRQGRLIAGDPEIMAVQFCLPVSVWIGLCDREPEREDEVIGLIGRHIIQFFKMYGQPSAEAVGK
;
A
#
# COMPACT_ATOMS: atom_id res chain seq x y z
N MET A 1 -33.30 6.95 -14.84
CA MET A 1 -32.59 5.94 -15.65
C MET A 1 -31.61 5.25 -14.71
N THR A 2 -31.94 4.07 -14.23
CA THR A 2 -31.07 3.23 -13.38
C THR A 2 -29.87 2.81 -14.23
N GLU A 3 -28.67 3.26 -13.84
CA GLU A 3 -27.43 2.72 -14.39
C GLU A 3 -27.48 1.20 -14.27
N LYS A 4 -27.37 0.53 -15.41
CA LYS A 4 -27.15 -0.91 -15.47
C LYS A 4 -25.78 -1.15 -14.84
N CYS A 5 -25.77 -1.44 -13.54
CA CYS A 5 -24.53 -1.86 -12.86
C CYS A 5 -23.96 -3.03 -13.68
N ASP A 6 -22.71 -2.88 -14.12
CA ASP A 6 -22.07 -3.92 -14.90
C ASP A 6 -21.92 -5.15 -14.00
N THR A 7 -22.72 -6.18 -14.23
CA THR A 7 -22.73 -7.43 -13.46
C THR A 7 -21.33 -8.03 -13.32
N LYS A 8 -20.45 -7.81 -14.32
CA LYS A 8 -19.06 -8.27 -14.27
C LYS A 8 -18.29 -7.55 -13.15
N GLN A 9 -18.46 -6.23 -13.02
CA GLN A 9 -17.84 -5.44 -11.97
C GLN A 9 -18.36 -5.80 -10.58
N GLU A 10 -19.67 -6.06 -10.44
CA GLU A 10 -20.24 -6.51 -9.16
C GLU A 10 -19.74 -7.90 -8.76
N ILE A 11 -19.56 -8.83 -9.71
CA ILE A 11 -18.92 -10.13 -9.43
C ILE A 11 -17.50 -9.93 -8.92
N LEU A 12 -16.67 -9.12 -9.59
CA LEU A 12 -15.30 -8.85 -9.19
C LEU A 12 -15.21 -8.20 -7.80
N LYS A 13 -16.03 -7.18 -7.56
CA LYS A 13 -16.09 -6.48 -6.26
C LYS A 13 -16.50 -7.42 -5.13
N THR A 14 -17.51 -8.24 -5.35
CA THR A 14 -18.00 -9.22 -4.38
C THR A 14 -16.99 -10.33 -4.13
N ALA A 15 -16.36 -10.84 -5.19
CA ALA A 15 -15.31 -11.85 -5.07
C ALA A 15 -14.10 -11.31 -4.29
N LEU A 16 -13.66 -10.07 -4.56
CA LEU A 16 -12.57 -9.43 -3.81
C LEU A 16 -12.91 -9.32 -2.32
N LYS A 17 -14.13 -8.91 -1.99
CA LYS A 17 -14.60 -8.84 -0.60
C LYS A 17 -14.56 -10.21 0.08
N LEU A 18 -15.02 -11.27 -0.58
CA LEU A 18 -15.02 -12.62 -0.03
C LEU A 18 -13.60 -13.18 0.10
N PHE A 19 -12.76 -13.01 -0.93
CA PHE A 19 -11.35 -13.45 -0.89
C PHE A 19 -10.55 -12.73 0.20
N SER A 20 -10.79 -11.43 0.40
CA SER A 20 -10.12 -10.65 1.45
C SER A 20 -10.57 -10.99 2.87
N ALA A 21 -11.76 -11.60 3.04
CA ALA A 21 -12.31 -11.96 4.34
C ALA A 21 -11.94 -13.38 4.78
N LYS A 22 -11.91 -14.34 3.85
CA LYS A 22 -11.72 -15.76 4.20
C LYS A 22 -10.80 -16.55 3.26
N GLY A 23 -10.18 -15.89 2.31
CA GLY A 23 -9.25 -16.49 1.35
C GLY A 23 -9.93 -17.03 0.08
N TYR A 24 -9.10 -17.24 -0.94
CA TYR A 24 -9.53 -17.75 -2.24
C TYR A 24 -10.04 -19.19 -2.14
N GLU A 25 -9.29 -20.09 -1.49
CA GLU A 25 -9.67 -21.50 -1.41
C GLU A 25 -11.00 -21.71 -0.67
N SER A 26 -11.23 -20.99 0.41
CA SER A 26 -12.45 -21.08 1.24
C SER A 26 -13.68 -20.41 0.61
N THR A 27 -13.53 -19.74 -0.54
CA THR A 27 -14.65 -19.09 -1.25
C THR A 27 -15.07 -19.92 -2.44
N SER A 28 -16.37 -20.27 -2.52
CA SER A 28 -16.95 -20.98 -3.66
C SER A 28 -17.57 -20.05 -4.69
N VAL A 29 -17.66 -20.51 -5.95
CA VAL A 29 -18.37 -19.76 -7.01
C VAL A 29 -19.86 -19.59 -6.69
N ALA A 30 -20.46 -20.56 -5.96
CA ALA A 30 -21.85 -20.47 -5.52
C ALA A 30 -22.04 -19.30 -4.56
N GLU A 31 -21.17 -19.16 -3.55
CA GLU A 31 -21.24 -18.04 -2.60
C GLU A 31 -21.05 -16.68 -3.27
N ILE A 32 -20.17 -16.59 -4.29
CA ILE A 32 -20.03 -15.34 -5.05
C ILE A 32 -21.33 -15.03 -5.81
N ALA A 33 -21.92 -16.03 -6.48
CA ALA A 33 -23.16 -15.85 -7.22
C ALA A 33 -24.31 -15.45 -6.30
N ASP A 34 -24.45 -16.12 -5.16
CA ASP A 34 -25.49 -15.83 -4.16
C ASP A 34 -25.33 -14.42 -3.57
N ALA A 35 -24.10 -14.02 -3.25
CA ALA A 35 -23.80 -12.68 -2.71
C ALA A 35 -24.05 -11.55 -3.73
N VAL A 36 -23.92 -11.83 -5.04
CA VAL A 36 -24.27 -10.90 -6.13
C VAL A 36 -25.77 -10.91 -6.43
N GLY A 37 -26.50 -11.96 -6.00
CA GLY A 37 -27.93 -12.14 -6.30
C GLY A 37 -28.17 -12.67 -7.71
N ILE A 38 -27.26 -13.48 -8.28
CA ILE A 38 -27.38 -14.07 -9.62
C ILE A 38 -27.31 -15.60 -9.57
N ARG A 39 -27.84 -16.25 -10.61
CA ARG A 39 -27.69 -17.70 -10.74
C ARG A 39 -26.24 -18.07 -11.05
N LYS A 40 -25.75 -19.19 -10.52
CA LYS A 40 -24.42 -19.74 -10.79
C LYS A 40 -24.13 -19.86 -12.30
N ALA A 41 -25.12 -20.25 -13.11
CA ALA A 41 -24.99 -20.30 -14.57
C ALA A 41 -24.69 -18.91 -15.19
N SER A 42 -25.31 -17.85 -14.66
CA SER A 42 -25.06 -16.46 -15.10
C SER A 42 -23.65 -15.97 -14.72
N LEU A 43 -23.08 -16.46 -13.63
CA LEU A 43 -21.69 -16.20 -13.28
C LEU A 43 -20.75 -16.91 -14.26
N TYR A 44 -20.97 -18.20 -14.55
CA TYR A 44 -20.16 -18.97 -15.50
C TYR A 44 -20.24 -18.45 -16.94
N SER A 45 -21.31 -17.77 -17.34
CA SER A 45 -21.38 -17.11 -18.66
C SER A 45 -20.41 -15.91 -18.78
N ARG A 46 -19.90 -15.38 -17.66
CA ARG A 46 -18.97 -14.23 -17.61
C ARG A 46 -17.54 -14.62 -17.24
N PHE A 47 -17.41 -15.65 -16.39
CA PHE A 47 -16.12 -16.15 -15.89
C PHE A 47 -16.11 -17.66 -15.95
N THR A 48 -15.22 -18.23 -16.74
CA THR A 48 -15.13 -19.69 -16.97
C THR A 48 -14.72 -20.46 -15.70
N SER A 49 -14.08 -19.81 -14.74
CA SER A 49 -13.66 -20.41 -13.46
C SER A 49 -13.45 -19.36 -12.36
N LYS A 50 -13.37 -19.83 -11.10
CA LYS A 50 -12.96 -19.01 -9.95
C LYS A 50 -11.55 -18.42 -10.14
N LYS A 51 -10.65 -19.18 -10.81
CA LYS A 51 -9.30 -18.70 -11.11
C LYS A 51 -9.31 -17.48 -12.05
N VAL A 52 -10.13 -17.45 -13.06
CA VAL A 52 -10.25 -16.30 -13.98
C VAL A 52 -10.71 -15.05 -13.23
N ILE A 53 -11.59 -15.18 -12.23
CA ILE A 53 -11.99 -14.06 -11.37
C ILE A 53 -10.78 -13.54 -10.57
N LEU A 54 -10.01 -14.44 -9.97
CA LEU A 54 -8.79 -14.07 -9.24
C LEU A 54 -7.78 -13.39 -10.15
N ASP A 55 -7.52 -13.94 -11.32
CA ASP A 55 -6.55 -13.41 -12.29
C ASP A 55 -6.95 -11.98 -12.74
N GLU A 56 -8.24 -11.74 -13.02
CA GLU A 56 -8.72 -10.39 -13.35
C GLU A 56 -8.59 -9.40 -12.17
N LEU A 57 -8.85 -9.85 -10.95
CA LEU A 57 -8.65 -9.02 -9.75
C LEU A 57 -7.17 -8.65 -9.55
N VAL A 58 -6.28 -9.61 -9.72
CA VAL A 58 -4.82 -9.40 -9.59
C VAL A 58 -4.33 -8.44 -10.68
N GLN A 59 -4.76 -8.62 -11.93
CA GLN A 59 -4.40 -7.72 -13.03
C GLN A 59 -4.92 -6.30 -12.82
N ALA A 60 -6.17 -6.15 -12.39
CA ALA A 60 -6.74 -4.85 -12.07
C ALA A 60 -5.98 -4.16 -10.91
N GLY A 61 -5.61 -4.92 -9.88
CA GLY A 61 -4.79 -4.45 -8.76
C GLY A 61 -3.39 -3.99 -9.20
N LEU A 62 -2.73 -4.77 -10.07
CA LEU A 62 -1.42 -4.43 -10.65
C LEU A 62 -1.47 -3.15 -11.49
N VAL A 63 -2.47 -3.01 -12.36
CA VAL A 63 -2.66 -1.80 -13.17
C VAL A 63 -2.87 -0.59 -12.27
N HIS A 64 -3.69 -0.72 -11.24
CA HIS A 64 -3.92 0.36 -10.27
C HIS A 64 -2.64 0.72 -9.52
N TYR A 65 -1.92 -0.27 -8.98
CA TYR A 65 -0.66 -0.07 -8.27
C TYR A 65 0.38 0.62 -9.16
N ASN A 66 0.64 0.10 -10.35
CA ASN A 66 1.63 0.68 -11.27
C ASN A 66 1.29 2.12 -11.71
N ARG A 67 0.00 2.48 -11.72
CA ARG A 67 -0.44 3.83 -12.12
C ARG A 67 -0.37 4.84 -10.97
N HIS A 68 -0.65 4.41 -9.75
CA HIS A 68 -0.92 5.33 -8.63
C HIS A 68 0.10 5.25 -7.48
N SER A 69 0.92 4.18 -7.41
CA SER A 69 1.89 4.05 -6.35
C SER A 69 3.13 4.91 -6.59
N ILE A 70 3.44 5.79 -5.65
CA ILE A 70 4.71 6.54 -5.64
C ILE A 70 5.91 5.60 -5.52
N PHE A 71 5.74 4.45 -4.86
CA PHE A 71 6.81 3.47 -4.68
C PHE A 71 7.17 2.76 -6.00
N ALA A 72 6.18 2.53 -6.87
CA ALA A 72 6.39 1.92 -8.17
C ALA A 72 7.01 2.89 -9.18
N ASN A 73 6.71 4.20 -9.06
CA ASN A 73 7.01 5.22 -10.07
C ASN A 73 8.09 6.22 -9.62
N ALA A 74 8.80 5.98 -8.52
CA ALA A 74 9.87 6.86 -8.07
C ALA A 74 11.01 6.89 -9.10
N ASP A 75 11.29 8.06 -9.63
CA ASP A 75 12.43 8.35 -10.50
C ASP A 75 13.32 9.40 -9.82
N TRP A 76 14.45 8.93 -9.26
CA TRP A 76 15.40 9.76 -8.53
C TRP A 76 16.34 10.55 -9.45
N ASP A 77 16.23 10.38 -10.78
CA ASP A 77 16.95 11.14 -11.80
C ASP A 77 16.04 12.19 -12.46
N ASP A 78 14.71 12.16 -12.21
CA ASP A 78 13.77 13.16 -12.72
C ASP A 78 13.76 14.42 -11.84
N PRO A 79 14.18 15.59 -12.37
CA PRO A 79 14.16 16.85 -11.63
C PRO A 79 12.76 17.25 -11.13
N THR A 80 11.70 16.91 -11.88
CA THR A 80 10.31 17.22 -11.49
C THR A 80 9.90 16.40 -10.28
N PHE A 81 10.24 15.10 -10.27
CA PHE A 81 10.01 14.25 -9.11
C PHE A 81 10.74 14.77 -7.88
N ILE A 82 12.04 15.13 -8.04
CA ILE A 82 12.86 15.67 -6.95
C ILE A 82 12.30 17.00 -6.43
N SER A 83 11.87 17.91 -7.30
CA SER A 83 11.35 19.22 -6.90
C SER A 83 10.15 19.13 -5.96
N ASN A 84 9.33 18.09 -6.09
CA ASN A 84 8.15 17.86 -5.26
C ASN A 84 8.48 17.41 -3.82
N ILE A 85 9.70 16.90 -3.58
CA ILE A 85 10.08 16.32 -2.27
C ILE A 85 11.23 17.09 -1.59
N GLN A 86 11.99 17.88 -2.34
CA GLN A 86 13.23 18.51 -1.83
C GLN A 86 12.99 19.47 -0.67
N ASN A 87 11.84 20.11 -0.57
CA ASN A 87 11.53 21.13 0.43
C ASN A 87 10.55 20.66 1.52
N ILE A 88 10.14 19.38 1.52
CA ILE A 88 9.20 18.83 2.50
C ILE A 88 9.82 18.91 3.91
N THR A 89 9.12 19.56 4.82
CA THR A 89 9.48 19.60 6.25
C THR A 89 9.10 18.30 6.96
N PRO A 90 9.66 18.00 8.16
CA PRO A 90 9.26 16.83 8.94
C PRO A 90 7.76 16.81 9.26
N ASP A 91 7.14 17.95 9.55
CA ASP A 91 5.71 18.04 9.85
C ASP A 91 4.85 17.78 8.61
N GLU A 92 5.23 18.32 7.44
CA GLU A 92 4.57 18.01 6.18
C GLU A 92 4.74 16.53 5.81
N ALA A 93 5.93 15.96 5.99
CA ALA A 93 6.16 14.53 5.79
C ALA A 93 5.26 13.68 6.69
N GLN A 94 5.12 14.05 7.97
CA GLN A 94 4.20 13.40 8.90
C GLN A 94 2.75 13.44 8.40
N GLN A 95 2.27 14.62 8.01
CA GLN A 95 0.88 14.80 7.52
C GLN A 95 0.64 14.00 6.24
N MET A 96 1.57 14.06 5.28
CA MET A 96 1.46 13.31 4.03
C MET A 96 1.43 11.81 4.26
N ILE A 97 2.33 11.27 5.08
CA ILE A 97 2.44 9.84 5.34
C ILE A 97 1.21 9.35 6.12
N THR A 98 0.83 10.03 7.20
CA THR A 98 -0.37 9.62 7.97
C THR A 98 -1.65 9.72 7.15
N GLY A 99 -1.79 10.75 6.31
CA GLY A 99 -2.90 10.89 5.38
C GLY A 99 -2.92 9.75 4.35
N HIS A 100 -1.77 9.40 3.78
CA HIS A 100 -1.65 8.26 2.86
C HIS A 100 -1.98 6.93 3.54
N ILE A 101 -1.52 6.71 4.78
CA ILE A 101 -1.86 5.50 5.54
C ILE A 101 -3.38 5.39 5.75
N ARG A 102 -4.03 6.47 6.17
CA ARG A 102 -5.51 6.48 6.27
C ARG A 102 -6.17 6.13 4.94
N TYR A 103 -5.70 6.72 3.84
CA TYR A 103 -6.22 6.41 2.51
C TYR A 103 -6.11 4.92 2.18
N ILE A 104 -4.95 4.30 2.36
CA ILE A 104 -4.77 2.88 2.04
C ILE A 104 -5.51 1.93 3.00
N LEU A 105 -5.82 2.36 4.21
CA LEU A 105 -6.64 1.59 5.16
C LEU A 105 -8.12 1.64 4.78
N HIS A 106 -8.61 2.79 4.32
CA HIS A 106 -10.04 3.02 4.07
C HIS A 106 -10.47 2.82 2.62
N ASP A 107 -9.56 2.91 1.62
CA ASP A 107 -9.94 2.59 0.25
C ASP A 107 -10.30 1.09 0.13
N PRO A 108 -11.56 0.75 -0.24
CA PRO A 108 -12.02 -0.63 -0.20
C PRO A 108 -11.27 -1.56 -1.16
N ARG A 109 -10.73 -1.04 -2.27
CA ARG A 109 -9.99 -1.84 -3.25
C ARG A 109 -8.59 -2.13 -2.73
N ILE A 110 -7.90 -1.11 -2.24
CA ILE A 110 -6.52 -1.23 -1.73
C ILE A 110 -6.51 -2.13 -0.49
N SER A 111 -7.38 -1.84 0.49
CA SER A 111 -7.47 -2.61 1.74
C SER A 111 -7.82 -4.08 1.48
N SER A 112 -8.85 -4.35 0.65
CA SER A 112 -9.23 -5.73 0.31
C SER A 112 -8.14 -6.46 -0.49
N SER A 113 -7.49 -5.79 -1.45
CA SER A 113 -6.38 -6.40 -2.21
C SER A 113 -5.22 -6.75 -1.30
N ARG A 114 -4.81 -5.86 -0.39
CA ARG A 114 -3.74 -6.12 0.58
C ARG A 114 -4.08 -7.33 1.48
N LYS A 115 -5.31 -7.37 2.04
CA LYS A 115 -5.77 -8.49 2.89
C LYS A 115 -5.81 -9.81 2.12
N MET A 116 -6.33 -9.81 0.90
CA MET A 116 -6.34 -10.99 0.03
C MET A 116 -4.91 -11.50 -0.21
N LEU A 117 -3.98 -10.62 -0.63
CA LEU A 117 -2.58 -11.01 -0.85
C LEU A 117 -1.92 -11.55 0.43
N THR A 118 -2.23 -10.96 1.59
CA THR A 118 -1.71 -11.39 2.88
C THR A 118 -2.20 -12.80 3.26
N ILE A 119 -3.46 -13.13 2.96
CA ILE A 119 -4.01 -14.47 3.22
C ILE A 119 -3.35 -15.49 2.27
N GLU A 120 -3.23 -15.16 1.00
CA GLU A 120 -2.79 -16.08 -0.06
C GLU A 120 -1.27 -16.26 -0.16
N GLN A 121 -0.46 -15.43 0.52
CA GLN A 121 1.00 -15.39 0.35
C GLN A 121 1.70 -16.75 0.59
N PHE A 122 1.15 -17.61 1.42
CA PHE A 122 1.75 -18.93 1.73
C PHE A 122 1.23 -20.05 0.84
N GLN A 123 0.15 -19.84 0.12
CA GLN A 123 -0.50 -20.83 -0.74
C GLN A 123 -0.23 -20.58 -2.23
N ASN A 124 0.07 -19.34 -2.62
CA ASN A 124 0.23 -18.92 -4.01
C ASN A 124 1.54 -18.13 -4.21
N LYS A 125 2.51 -18.74 -4.89
CA LYS A 125 3.84 -18.14 -5.13
C LYS A 125 3.78 -16.84 -5.93
N GLU A 126 2.85 -16.71 -6.90
CA GLU A 126 2.70 -15.50 -7.71
C GLU A 126 2.19 -14.34 -6.84
N LEU A 127 1.18 -14.59 -5.99
CA LEU A 127 0.65 -13.59 -5.07
C LEU A 127 1.66 -13.24 -3.97
N SER A 128 2.43 -14.21 -3.49
CA SER A 128 3.55 -13.97 -2.56
C SER A 128 4.59 -13.03 -3.17
N ALA A 129 5.02 -13.29 -4.41
CA ALA A 129 5.98 -12.44 -5.11
C ALA A 129 5.42 -11.02 -5.34
N LEU A 130 4.14 -10.90 -5.66
CA LEU A 130 3.46 -9.61 -5.83
C LEU A 130 3.41 -8.83 -4.51
N LEU A 131 3.05 -9.48 -3.42
CA LEU A 131 3.05 -8.88 -2.08
C LEU A 131 4.45 -8.39 -1.68
N THR A 132 5.47 -9.24 -1.90
CA THR A 132 6.88 -8.88 -1.63
C THR A 132 7.31 -7.68 -2.46
N LYS A 133 6.96 -7.65 -3.75
CA LYS A 133 7.27 -6.50 -4.61
C LYS A 133 6.64 -5.22 -4.07
N GLN A 134 5.34 -5.22 -3.81
CA GLN A 134 4.58 -4.01 -3.44
C GLN A 134 4.90 -3.51 -2.03
N ASN A 135 5.03 -4.41 -1.06
CA ASN A 135 5.15 -4.05 0.36
C ASN A 135 6.60 -4.06 0.88
N TYR A 136 7.55 -4.54 0.11
CA TYR A 136 8.95 -4.58 0.51
C TYR A 136 9.88 -3.99 -0.56
N THR A 137 9.98 -4.62 -1.74
CA THR A 137 11.00 -4.25 -2.72
C THR A 137 10.85 -2.82 -3.23
N ASP A 138 9.65 -2.42 -3.65
CA ASP A 138 9.40 -1.08 -4.18
C ASP A 138 9.47 -0.02 -3.06
N VAL A 139 8.97 -0.34 -1.87
CA VAL A 139 9.06 0.52 -0.66
C VAL A 139 10.52 0.75 -0.27
N MET A 140 11.31 -0.31 -0.16
CA MET A 140 12.74 -0.20 0.18
C MET A 140 13.51 0.59 -0.87
N ARG A 141 13.27 0.34 -2.16
CA ARG A 141 13.90 1.10 -3.24
C ARG A 141 13.59 2.59 -3.13
N TYR A 142 12.32 2.95 -2.90
CA TYR A 142 11.88 4.32 -2.72
C TYR A 142 12.58 4.99 -1.54
N PHE A 143 12.48 4.41 -0.35
CA PHE A 143 13.02 5.03 0.85
C PHE A 143 14.54 5.03 0.89
N THR A 144 15.21 4.03 0.35
CA THR A 144 16.69 4.07 0.19
C THR A 144 17.11 5.22 -0.74
N GLY A 145 16.40 5.43 -1.84
CA GLY A 145 16.61 6.58 -2.72
C GLY A 145 16.39 7.92 -2.00
N LEU A 146 15.31 8.01 -1.23
CA LEU A 146 15.00 9.19 -0.41
C LEU A 146 16.10 9.48 0.61
N MET A 147 16.58 8.47 1.35
CA MET A 147 17.65 8.64 2.32
C MET A 147 18.95 9.11 1.65
N ARG A 148 19.35 8.50 0.52
CA ARG A 148 20.51 8.95 -0.27
C ARG A 148 20.37 10.40 -0.71
N PHE A 149 19.20 10.79 -1.19
CA PHE A 149 18.91 12.15 -1.61
C PHE A 149 19.04 13.13 -0.43
N LEU A 150 18.38 12.86 0.70
CA LEU A 150 18.39 13.73 1.88
C LEU A 150 19.80 13.85 2.51
N ILE A 151 20.61 12.78 2.51
CA ILE A 151 22.02 12.82 2.94
C ILE A 151 22.85 13.72 2.01
N ARG A 152 22.70 13.57 0.68
CA ARG A 152 23.39 14.42 -0.29
C ARG A 152 23.03 15.89 -0.18
N GLN A 153 21.80 16.20 0.20
CA GLN A 153 21.33 17.57 0.43
C GLN A 153 21.74 18.12 1.81
N GLY A 154 22.46 17.35 2.63
CA GLY A 154 22.82 17.76 3.99
C GLY A 154 21.64 17.90 4.94
N ARG A 155 20.50 17.31 4.62
CA ARG A 155 19.29 17.31 5.48
C ARG A 155 19.31 16.18 6.51
N LEU A 156 19.99 15.09 6.21
CA LEU A 156 20.26 14.01 7.14
C LEU A 156 21.79 13.89 7.36
N ILE A 157 22.17 13.41 8.54
CA ILE A 157 23.57 13.05 8.84
C ILE A 157 24.04 11.93 7.92
N ALA A 158 25.36 11.84 7.73
CA ALA A 158 25.96 10.74 7.00
C ALA A 158 25.67 9.40 7.69
N GLY A 159 25.32 8.39 6.91
CA GLY A 159 24.99 7.05 7.40
C GLY A 159 24.67 6.10 6.26
N ASP A 160 24.35 4.86 6.61
CA ASP A 160 23.90 3.87 5.64
C ASP A 160 22.42 4.15 5.23
N PRO A 161 22.17 4.55 3.96
CA PRO A 161 20.83 4.91 3.52
C PRO A 161 19.86 3.72 3.49
N GLU A 162 20.36 2.49 3.34
CA GLU A 162 19.51 1.30 3.35
C GLU A 162 19.04 0.99 4.78
N ILE A 163 19.93 1.05 5.77
CA ILE A 163 19.57 0.88 7.18
C ILE A 163 18.63 1.99 7.66
N MET A 164 18.87 3.24 7.25
CA MET A 164 17.95 4.34 7.56
C MET A 164 16.57 4.11 6.95
N ALA A 165 16.49 3.61 5.72
CA ALA A 165 15.21 3.25 5.08
C ALA A 165 14.50 2.12 5.84
N VAL A 166 15.21 1.07 6.24
CA VAL A 166 14.68 -0.02 7.07
C VAL A 166 14.06 0.53 8.35
N GLN A 167 14.82 1.36 9.09
CA GLN A 167 14.35 1.95 10.35
C GLN A 167 13.14 2.88 10.15
N PHE A 168 13.06 3.55 9.02
CA PHE A 168 11.97 4.47 8.71
C PHE A 168 10.68 3.74 8.31
N CYS A 169 10.74 2.82 7.36
CA CYS A 169 9.54 2.30 6.72
C CYS A 169 9.03 0.95 7.28
N LEU A 170 9.90 0.06 7.79
CA LEU A 170 9.43 -1.26 8.22
C LEU A 170 8.52 -1.23 9.45
N PRO A 171 8.73 -0.38 10.49
CA PRO A 171 7.76 -0.28 11.58
C PRO A 171 6.37 0.10 11.09
N VAL A 172 6.28 0.99 10.10
CA VAL A 172 5.00 1.42 9.51
C VAL A 172 4.26 0.25 8.85
N SER A 173 4.99 -0.63 8.15
CA SER A 173 4.39 -1.84 7.54
C SER A 173 3.77 -2.77 8.58
N VAL A 174 4.43 -2.95 9.72
CA VAL A 174 3.91 -3.76 10.84
C VAL A 174 2.64 -3.13 11.43
N TRP A 175 2.62 -1.82 11.59
CA TRP A 175 1.47 -1.10 12.14
C TRP A 175 0.26 -1.10 11.18
N ILE A 176 0.47 -0.99 9.87
CA ILE A 176 -0.61 -1.19 8.88
C ILE A 176 -1.22 -2.58 9.02
N GLY A 177 -0.38 -3.62 9.14
CA GLY A 177 -0.84 -4.99 9.37
C GLY A 177 -1.58 -5.16 10.71
N LEU A 178 -1.27 -4.36 11.73
CA LEU A 178 -2.03 -4.33 12.98
C LEU A 178 -3.43 -3.76 12.75
N CYS A 179 -3.57 -2.63 12.05
CA CYS A 179 -4.89 -2.07 11.72
C CYS A 179 -5.75 -3.00 10.85
N ASP A 180 -5.14 -3.85 10.02
CA ASP A 180 -5.89 -4.85 9.25
C ASP A 180 -6.52 -5.94 10.14
N ARG A 181 -5.92 -6.24 11.30
CA ARG A 181 -6.39 -7.24 12.27
C ARG A 181 -7.25 -6.63 13.39
N GLU A 182 -6.91 -5.43 13.82
CA GLU A 182 -7.50 -4.70 14.95
C GLU A 182 -7.84 -3.26 14.49
N PRO A 183 -8.91 -3.07 13.67
CA PRO A 183 -9.24 -1.76 13.08
C PRO A 183 -9.51 -0.66 14.12
N GLU A 184 -9.96 -1.03 15.31
CA GLU A 184 -10.23 -0.13 16.44
C GLU A 184 -8.96 0.56 16.97
N ARG A 185 -7.78 0.06 16.62
CA ARG A 185 -6.49 0.65 17.02
C ARG A 185 -5.94 1.66 16.02
N GLU A 186 -6.70 2.03 15.01
CA GLU A 186 -6.21 2.93 13.95
C GLU A 186 -5.68 4.26 14.50
N ASP A 187 -6.42 4.93 15.39
CA ASP A 187 -6.00 6.22 15.93
C ASP A 187 -4.72 6.10 16.76
N GLU A 188 -4.56 5.04 17.56
CA GLU A 188 -3.32 4.71 18.26
C GLU A 188 -2.16 4.57 17.29
N VAL A 189 -2.36 3.78 16.23
CA VAL A 189 -1.35 3.49 15.20
C VAL A 189 -0.96 4.74 14.43
N ILE A 190 -1.92 5.55 14.01
CA ILE A 190 -1.65 6.83 13.33
C ILE A 190 -0.82 7.76 14.23
N GLY A 191 -1.14 7.82 15.52
CA GLY A 191 -0.35 8.57 16.51
C GLY A 191 1.07 8.02 16.66
N LEU A 192 1.27 6.69 16.65
CA LEU A 192 2.59 6.06 16.67
C LEU A 192 3.40 6.38 15.42
N ILE A 193 2.81 6.26 14.25
CA ILE A 193 3.44 6.60 12.96
C ILE A 193 3.89 8.07 12.96
N GLY A 194 3.03 8.98 13.39
CA GLY A 194 3.38 10.41 13.46
C GLY A 194 4.58 10.67 14.36
N ARG A 195 4.58 10.10 15.59
CA ARG A 195 5.72 10.23 16.52
C ARG A 195 6.98 9.57 15.97
N HIS A 196 6.87 8.43 15.30
CA HIS A 196 7.99 7.73 14.70
C HIS A 196 8.68 8.60 13.63
N ILE A 197 7.91 9.23 12.73
CA ILE A 197 8.44 10.12 11.70
C ILE A 197 9.18 11.30 12.32
N ILE A 198 8.59 11.99 13.27
CA ILE A 198 9.22 13.13 13.96
C ILE A 198 10.47 12.69 14.72
N GLN A 199 10.42 11.54 15.40
CA GLN A 199 11.58 11.00 16.11
C GLN A 199 12.73 10.65 15.15
N PHE A 200 12.42 10.08 13.99
CA PHE A 200 13.41 9.78 12.96
C PHE A 200 14.16 11.04 12.53
N PHE A 201 13.44 12.12 12.21
CA PHE A 201 14.08 13.39 11.83
C PHE A 201 14.82 14.06 12.99
N LYS A 202 14.40 13.88 14.24
CA LYS A 202 15.18 14.35 15.40
C LYS A 202 16.50 13.61 15.55
N MET A 203 16.54 12.32 15.21
CA MET A 203 17.76 11.49 15.36
C MET A 203 18.73 11.69 14.20
N TYR A 204 18.23 11.83 12.99
CA TYR A 204 19.03 11.83 11.77
C TYR A 204 19.06 13.17 11.03
N GLY A 205 18.17 14.11 11.37
CA GLY A 205 18.14 15.45 10.75
C GLY A 205 19.34 16.28 11.13
N GLN A 206 19.89 17.01 10.15
CA GLN A 206 20.87 18.05 10.43
C GLN A 206 20.16 19.37 10.79
N PRO A 207 20.68 20.13 11.75
CA PRO A 207 20.18 21.50 11.97
C PRO A 207 20.31 22.30 10.68
N SER A 208 19.25 23.00 10.28
CA SER A 208 19.34 23.92 9.15
C SER A 208 20.44 24.95 9.44
N ALA A 209 21.24 25.29 8.42
CA ALA A 209 22.34 26.25 8.54
C ALA A 209 21.91 27.63 9.11
N GLU A 210 20.62 27.96 9.03
CA GLU A 210 20.04 29.17 9.62
C GLU A 210 19.90 29.14 11.15
N ALA A 211 19.97 27.96 11.79
CA ALA A 211 19.85 27.82 13.25
C ALA A 211 21.20 27.95 13.98
N VAL A 212 22.33 27.96 13.28
CA VAL A 212 23.69 28.02 13.86
C VAL A 212 24.24 29.45 13.91
N GLY A 213 23.48 30.43 13.39
CA GLY A 213 23.90 31.84 13.28
C GLY A 213 23.22 32.81 14.28
N LYS A 214 22.71 32.30 15.43
CA LYS A 214 22.22 33.19 16.50
C LYS A 214 22.95 32.96 17.83
#